data_b84bed7b10cadb754e5881c1eaabaffb
#
_entry.id   b84bed7b10cadb754e5881c1eaabaffb
#
_cell.length_a   1.000
_cell.length_b   1.000
_cell.length_c   1.000
_cell.angle_alpha   90.00
_cell.angle_beta   90.00
_cell.angle_gamma   90.00
#
_symmetry.space_group_name_H-M   'P 1'
#
loop_
_entity.id
_entity.type
_entity.pdbx_description
1 polymer ?
#
loop_
_entity_poly.entity_id
_entity_poly.type
_entity_poly.pdbx_seq_one_letter_code
_entity_poly.pdbx_strand_id
1 'polypeptide(L)'
;YVGRGLLDPAFATVAFNLTDPKKISKIVESEFGYHIIQLVDKRGDKVKVRHILLKPKVSQDEIDKSLSQLDSISDDIRNGKFTFEDGATFISDDKDTRNNRGLMSNLTEDGATSRFQMKDLPTEVARVVDTMKVGEISKPFTLTKSNGKTSCAIVKLKSRVEGHRATITEDFQVMKHVVMAKMRQKALHDWVVDKIKHTYVRMNDRYKDCKYEYQGWVR
;
A
#
# COMPACT_ATOMS: atom_id res chain seq x y z
N TYR A 1 2.60 -10.13 -21.21
CA TYR A 1 2.67 -11.46 -20.57
C TYR A 1 2.88 -11.29 -19.07
N VAL A 2 2.01 -11.90 -18.26
CA VAL A 2 1.99 -11.76 -16.81
C VAL A 2 2.16 -13.14 -16.18
N GLY A 3 3.00 -13.22 -15.16
CA GLY A 3 3.20 -14.42 -14.33
C GLY A 3 2.09 -14.60 -13.30
N ARG A 4 1.92 -15.83 -12.80
CA ARG A 4 0.86 -16.19 -11.84
C ARG A 4 0.86 -15.32 -10.58
N GLY A 5 2.03 -15.00 -10.03
CA GLY A 5 2.16 -14.25 -8.78
C GLY A 5 1.79 -12.77 -8.83
N LEU A 6 1.55 -12.22 -10.04
CA LEU A 6 1.13 -10.82 -10.23
C LEU A 6 -0.39 -10.67 -10.46
N LEU A 7 -1.13 -11.77 -10.42
CA LEU A 7 -2.57 -11.80 -10.65
C LEU A 7 -3.28 -12.22 -9.36
N ASP A 8 -4.54 -11.79 -9.23
CA ASP A 8 -5.43 -12.31 -8.19
C ASP A 8 -5.48 -13.84 -8.25
N PRO A 9 -5.44 -14.58 -7.15
CA PRO A 9 -5.38 -16.04 -7.14
C PRO A 9 -6.53 -16.73 -7.89
N ALA A 10 -7.77 -16.23 -7.74
CA ALA A 10 -8.94 -16.79 -8.43
C ALA A 10 -8.84 -16.52 -9.94
N PHE A 11 -8.47 -15.30 -10.32
CA PHE A 11 -8.23 -14.92 -11.71
C PHE A 11 -7.09 -15.74 -12.31
N ALA A 12 -5.96 -15.85 -11.62
CA ALA A 12 -4.79 -16.60 -12.08
C ALA A 12 -5.12 -18.07 -12.32
N THR A 13 -5.88 -18.70 -11.41
CA THR A 13 -6.26 -20.10 -11.53
C THR A 13 -7.03 -20.35 -12.83
N VAL A 14 -7.98 -19.50 -13.17
CA VAL A 14 -8.74 -19.64 -14.40
C VAL A 14 -7.92 -19.27 -15.63
N ALA A 15 -7.19 -18.17 -15.60
CA ALA A 15 -6.38 -17.69 -16.73
C ALA A 15 -5.32 -18.71 -17.16
N PHE A 16 -4.68 -19.39 -16.21
CA PHE A 16 -3.65 -20.40 -16.48
C PHE A 16 -4.22 -21.76 -16.92
N ASN A 17 -5.48 -22.05 -16.56
CA ASN A 17 -6.18 -23.27 -17.00
C ASN A 17 -6.82 -23.14 -18.39
N LEU A 18 -6.93 -21.94 -18.93
CA LEU A 18 -7.36 -21.75 -20.31
C LEU A 18 -6.29 -22.27 -21.27
N THR A 19 -6.70 -23.12 -22.22
CA THR A 19 -5.83 -23.72 -23.24
C THR A 19 -6.15 -23.27 -24.64
N ASP A 20 -7.37 -22.80 -24.87
CA ASP A 20 -7.86 -22.41 -26.20
C ASP A 20 -8.12 -20.90 -26.26
N PRO A 21 -7.40 -20.15 -27.13
CA PRO A 21 -7.61 -18.70 -27.29
C PRO A 21 -9.00 -18.30 -27.77
N LYS A 22 -9.77 -19.22 -28.31
CA LYS A 22 -11.14 -18.97 -28.79
C LYS A 22 -12.18 -19.11 -27.69
N LYS A 23 -11.83 -19.77 -26.59
CA LYS A 23 -12.75 -19.99 -25.47
C LYS A 23 -12.69 -18.83 -24.48
N ILE A 24 -13.86 -18.49 -23.95
CA ILE A 24 -14.08 -17.51 -22.90
C ILE A 24 -14.31 -18.28 -21.60
N SER A 25 -13.78 -17.80 -20.49
CA SER A 25 -14.02 -18.41 -19.17
C SER A 25 -15.48 -18.28 -18.75
N LYS A 26 -15.89 -19.08 -17.78
CA LYS A 26 -17.06 -18.76 -16.94
C LYS A 26 -16.77 -17.48 -16.16
N ILE A 27 -17.80 -16.95 -15.50
CA ILE A 27 -17.63 -15.80 -14.57
C ILE A 27 -16.70 -16.21 -13.44
N VAL A 28 -15.69 -15.39 -13.20
CA VAL A 28 -14.68 -15.54 -12.13
C VAL A 28 -14.87 -14.41 -11.14
N GLU A 29 -15.12 -14.74 -9.90
CA GLU A 29 -15.19 -13.77 -8.81
C GLU A 29 -13.81 -13.56 -8.19
N SER A 30 -13.43 -12.31 -8.00
CA SER A 30 -12.19 -11.89 -7.33
C SER A 30 -12.45 -10.73 -6.37
N GLU A 31 -11.44 -10.30 -5.65
CA GLU A 31 -11.54 -9.11 -4.80
C GLU A 31 -11.90 -7.83 -5.58
N PHE A 32 -11.62 -7.80 -6.89
CA PHE A 32 -11.89 -6.65 -7.77
C PHE A 32 -13.30 -6.65 -8.37
N GLY A 33 -14.01 -7.77 -8.35
CA GLY A 33 -15.32 -7.94 -8.95
C GLY A 33 -15.44 -9.21 -9.78
N TYR A 34 -16.35 -9.20 -10.76
CA TYR A 34 -16.63 -10.32 -11.65
C TYR A 34 -15.88 -10.17 -12.96
N HIS A 35 -15.15 -11.19 -13.35
CA HIS A 35 -14.36 -11.22 -14.57
C HIS A 35 -14.86 -12.27 -15.56
N ILE A 36 -14.75 -11.94 -16.82
CA ILE A 36 -14.79 -12.90 -17.94
C ILE A 36 -13.44 -12.80 -18.63
N ILE A 37 -12.75 -13.92 -18.77
CA ILE A 37 -11.34 -13.98 -19.19
C ILE A 37 -11.24 -14.72 -20.53
N GLN A 38 -10.46 -14.17 -21.47
CA GLN A 38 -10.08 -14.79 -22.72
C GLN A 38 -8.56 -14.93 -22.79
N LEU A 39 -8.09 -16.13 -23.06
CA LEU A 39 -6.68 -16.36 -23.36
C LEU A 39 -6.34 -15.77 -24.75
N VAL A 40 -5.24 -15.03 -24.84
CA VAL A 40 -4.68 -14.55 -26.11
C VAL A 40 -3.48 -15.41 -26.51
N ASP A 41 -2.56 -15.66 -25.57
CA ASP A 41 -1.36 -16.47 -25.80
C ASP A 41 -0.82 -16.98 -24.46
N LYS A 42 -0.05 -18.06 -24.49
CA LYS A 42 0.61 -18.65 -23.33
C LYS A 42 2.04 -19.00 -23.67
N ARG A 43 2.99 -18.57 -22.85
CA ARG A 43 4.44 -18.85 -23.02
C ARG A 43 5.04 -19.29 -21.70
N GLY A 44 5.29 -20.59 -21.58
CA GLY A 44 5.83 -21.18 -20.36
C GLY A 44 4.95 -20.86 -19.14
N ASP A 45 5.52 -20.15 -18.17
CA ASP A 45 4.90 -19.73 -16.90
C ASP A 45 4.16 -18.37 -16.99
N LYS A 46 3.96 -17.82 -18.20
CA LYS A 46 3.32 -16.52 -18.42
C LYS A 46 2.14 -16.63 -19.34
N VAL A 47 1.10 -15.85 -19.06
CA VAL A 47 -0.12 -15.75 -19.88
C VAL A 47 -0.32 -14.33 -20.39
N LYS A 48 -0.88 -14.22 -21.59
CA LYS A 48 -1.42 -12.99 -22.16
C LYS A 48 -2.92 -13.17 -22.29
N VAL A 49 -3.69 -12.36 -21.57
CA VAL A 49 -5.15 -12.46 -21.50
C VAL A 49 -5.82 -11.12 -21.79
N ARG A 50 -7.07 -11.18 -22.21
CA ARG A 50 -8.02 -10.07 -22.18
C ARG A 50 -9.08 -10.40 -21.15
N HIS A 51 -9.64 -9.41 -20.48
CA HIS A 51 -10.76 -9.63 -19.57
C HIS A 51 -11.74 -8.47 -19.61
N ILE A 52 -12.97 -8.78 -19.24
CA ILE A 52 -14.01 -7.79 -18.92
C ILE A 52 -14.21 -7.88 -17.42
N LEU A 53 -14.09 -6.74 -16.75
CA LEU A 53 -14.34 -6.60 -15.32
C LEU A 53 -15.66 -5.86 -15.11
N LEU A 54 -16.57 -6.49 -14.37
CA LEU A 54 -17.79 -5.86 -13.89
C LEU A 54 -17.70 -5.70 -12.36
N LYS A 55 -17.78 -4.47 -11.89
CA LYS A 55 -17.83 -4.16 -10.46
C LYS A 55 -19.29 -3.94 -10.05
N PRO A 56 -19.85 -4.74 -9.10
CA PRO A 56 -21.17 -4.46 -8.57
C PRO A 56 -21.16 -3.09 -7.86
N LYS A 57 -22.18 -2.30 -8.09
CA LYS A 57 -22.38 -1.05 -7.36
C LYS A 57 -23.10 -1.38 -6.06
N VAL A 58 -22.57 -0.89 -4.94
CA VAL A 58 -23.26 -0.94 -3.65
C VAL A 58 -24.39 0.06 -3.67
N SER A 59 -25.59 -0.35 -3.24
CA SER A 59 -26.74 0.56 -3.15
C SER A 59 -26.55 1.55 -2.00
N GLN A 60 -27.17 2.73 -2.10
CA GLN A 60 -27.15 3.71 -1.03
C GLN A 60 -27.78 3.16 0.27
N ASP A 61 -28.82 2.37 0.15
CA ASP A 61 -29.50 1.74 1.30
C ASP A 61 -28.57 0.78 2.08
N GLU A 62 -27.71 0.05 1.38
CA GLU A 62 -26.70 -0.84 2.00
C GLU A 62 -25.61 -0.05 2.71
N ILE A 63 -25.19 1.07 2.13
CA ILE A 63 -24.25 1.99 2.76
C ILE A 63 -24.86 2.58 4.04
N ASP A 64 -26.08 3.07 3.98
CA ASP A 64 -26.77 3.68 5.12
C ASP A 64 -27.01 2.68 6.26
N LYS A 65 -27.35 1.43 5.94
CA LYS A 65 -27.44 0.34 6.93
C LYS A 65 -26.09 0.07 7.59
N SER A 66 -25.03 0.01 6.82
CA SER A 66 -23.68 -0.23 7.33
C SER A 66 -23.19 0.92 8.21
N LEU A 67 -23.48 2.17 7.84
CA LEU A 67 -23.17 3.34 8.67
C LEU A 67 -23.94 3.31 9.99
N SER A 68 -25.25 2.95 9.98
CA SER A 68 -26.06 2.82 11.20
C SER A 68 -25.55 1.71 12.11
N GLN A 69 -25.11 0.59 11.56
CA GLN A 69 -24.49 -0.50 12.33
C GLN A 69 -23.19 -0.05 12.99
N LEU A 70 -22.34 0.67 12.26
CA LEU A 70 -21.09 1.19 12.81
C LEU A 70 -21.32 2.26 13.87
N ASP A 71 -22.39 3.04 13.75
CA ASP A 71 -22.77 4.01 14.77
C ASP A 71 -23.16 3.32 16.07
N SER A 72 -23.99 2.26 16.00
CA SER A 72 -24.33 1.42 17.15
C SER A 72 -23.10 0.78 17.80
N ILE A 73 -22.17 0.26 16.99
CA ILE A 73 -20.89 -0.30 17.47
C ILE A 73 -20.05 0.78 18.16
N SER A 74 -19.99 1.95 17.58
CA SER A 74 -19.27 3.10 18.13
C SER A 74 -19.82 3.52 19.49
N ASP A 75 -21.17 3.52 19.64
CA ASP A 75 -21.82 3.81 20.92
C ASP A 75 -21.59 2.70 21.96
N ASP A 76 -21.60 1.47 21.56
CA ASP A 76 -21.28 0.34 22.45
C ASP A 76 -19.84 0.42 22.98
N ILE A 77 -18.89 0.81 22.14
CA ILE A 77 -17.50 1.06 22.55
C ILE A 77 -17.42 2.25 23.50
N ARG A 78 -18.10 3.37 23.20
CA ARG A 78 -18.13 4.57 24.07
C ARG A 78 -18.75 4.26 25.44
N ASN A 79 -19.74 3.39 25.47
CA ASN A 79 -20.40 2.92 26.69
C ASN A 79 -19.61 1.82 27.44
N GLY A 80 -18.45 1.43 26.92
CA GLY A 80 -17.55 0.47 27.59
C GLY A 80 -18.01 -0.98 27.53
N LYS A 81 -18.91 -1.35 26.64
CA LYS A 81 -19.35 -2.75 26.49
C LYS A 81 -18.21 -3.66 26.01
N PHE A 82 -17.35 -3.13 25.14
CA PHE A 82 -16.12 -3.75 24.66
C PHE A 82 -15.14 -2.67 24.17
N THR A 83 -13.88 -3.04 23.98
CA THR A 83 -12.87 -2.09 23.51
C THR A 83 -12.91 -1.91 21.99
N PHE A 84 -12.37 -0.81 21.48
CA PHE A 84 -12.21 -0.60 20.04
C PHE A 84 -11.40 -1.73 19.39
N GLU A 85 -10.37 -2.19 20.09
CA GLU A 85 -9.46 -3.26 19.69
C GLU A 85 -10.20 -4.61 19.59
N ASP A 86 -11.15 -4.89 20.47
CA ASP A 86 -12.00 -6.08 20.39
C ASP A 86 -12.98 -5.97 19.22
N GLY A 87 -13.61 -4.81 19.03
CA GLY A 87 -14.46 -4.53 17.87
C GLY A 87 -13.71 -4.75 16.55
N ALA A 88 -12.49 -4.25 16.45
CA ALA A 88 -11.66 -4.45 15.27
C ALA A 88 -11.30 -5.92 15.04
N THR A 89 -11.07 -6.69 16.10
CA THR A 89 -10.67 -8.10 15.99
C THR A 89 -11.84 -9.02 15.64
N PHE A 90 -13.01 -8.81 16.26
CA PHE A 90 -14.11 -9.77 16.18
C PHE A 90 -15.25 -9.35 15.25
N ILE A 91 -15.41 -8.03 15.01
CA ILE A 91 -16.54 -7.50 14.22
C ILE A 91 -16.09 -7.02 12.85
N SER A 92 -14.86 -6.51 12.73
CA SER A 92 -14.37 -5.92 11.47
C SER A 92 -14.18 -6.96 10.36
N ASP A 93 -14.62 -6.62 9.16
CA ASP A 93 -14.36 -7.38 7.93
C ASP A 93 -13.03 -7.01 7.26
N ASP A 94 -12.32 -6.03 7.80
CA ASP A 94 -11.06 -5.58 7.22
C ASP A 94 -9.91 -6.53 7.54
N LYS A 95 -9.51 -7.31 6.56
CA LYS A 95 -8.46 -8.34 6.70
C LYS A 95 -7.09 -7.76 7.02
N ASP A 96 -6.84 -6.52 6.61
CA ASP A 96 -5.53 -5.89 6.74
C ASP A 96 -5.26 -5.44 8.19
N THR A 97 -6.31 -5.03 8.89
CA THR A 97 -6.19 -4.47 10.25
C THR A 97 -6.76 -5.37 11.34
N ARG A 98 -7.71 -6.26 11.02
CA ARG A 98 -8.39 -7.14 11.99
C ARG A 98 -7.42 -7.95 12.85
N ASN A 99 -6.42 -8.57 12.22
CA ASN A 99 -5.44 -9.42 12.91
C ASN A 99 -4.43 -8.61 13.73
N ASN A 100 -4.40 -7.29 13.55
CA ASN A 100 -3.54 -6.35 14.27
C ASN A 100 -4.35 -5.43 15.19
N ARG A 101 -5.50 -5.91 15.71
CA ARG A 101 -6.37 -5.16 16.61
C ARG A 101 -6.79 -3.78 16.09
N GLY A 102 -7.02 -3.68 14.77
CA GLY A 102 -7.41 -2.45 14.12
C GLY A 102 -6.27 -1.46 13.82
N LEU A 103 -5.02 -1.79 14.14
CA LEU A 103 -3.89 -0.91 13.83
C LEU A 103 -3.60 -0.92 12.32
N MET A 104 -3.66 0.25 11.72
CA MET A 104 -3.21 0.46 10.35
C MET A 104 -1.68 0.37 10.27
N SER A 105 -1.19 -0.20 9.19
CA SER A 105 0.24 -0.34 8.92
C SER A 105 0.66 0.52 7.74
N ASN A 106 1.75 1.26 7.92
CA ASN A 106 2.45 2.00 6.88
C ASN A 106 3.78 1.30 6.60
N LEU A 107 4.09 1.06 5.33
CA LEU A 107 5.37 0.51 4.89
C LEU A 107 6.31 1.65 4.56
N THR A 108 7.36 1.78 5.36
CA THR A 108 8.45 2.73 5.13
C THR A 108 9.72 1.98 4.72
N GLU A 109 10.74 2.70 4.30
CA GLU A 109 12.06 2.10 3.99
C GLU A 109 12.65 1.35 5.20
N ASP A 110 12.25 1.73 6.41
CA ASP A 110 12.71 1.15 7.67
C ASP A 110 11.86 -0.03 8.15
N GLY A 111 10.80 -0.38 7.41
CA GLY A 111 9.90 -1.47 7.73
C GLY A 111 8.46 -1.01 8.01
N ALA A 112 7.66 -1.92 8.56
CA ALA A 112 6.26 -1.63 8.90
C ALA A 112 6.17 -0.79 10.18
N THR A 113 5.39 0.30 10.13
CA THR A 113 5.09 1.16 11.27
C THR A 113 3.60 1.45 11.33
N SER A 114 3.09 1.79 12.52
CA SER A 114 1.72 2.30 12.70
C SER A 114 1.64 3.84 12.72
N ARG A 115 2.73 4.51 12.39
CA ARG A 115 2.79 5.97 12.29
C ARG A 115 2.61 6.41 10.85
N PHE A 116 1.79 7.43 10.64
CA PHE A 116 1.49 7.99 9.34
C PHE A 116 1.74 9.49 9.34
N GLN A 117 2.28 10.00 8.25
CA GLN A 117 2.13 11.41 7.94
C GLN A 117 0.75 11.61 7.32
N MET A 118 0.17 12.80 7.45
CA MET A 118 -1.17 13.08 6.92
C MET A 118 -1.29 12.79 5.41
N LYS A 119 -0.22 12.99 4.65
CA LYS A 119 -0.15 12.70 3.21
C LYS A 119 -0.17 11.20 2.86
N ASP A 120 0.20 10.33 3.81
CA ASP A 120 0.29 8.89 3.61
C ASP A 120 -1.01 8.16 3.97
N LEU A 121 -1.96 8.89 4.58
CA LEU A 121 -3.30 8.38 4.89
C LEU A 121 -4.21 8.47 3.66
N PRO A 122 -5.17 7.54 3.50
CA PRO A 122 -6.27 7.72 2.57
C PRO A 122 -6.97 9.07 2.81
N THR A 123 -7.35 9.77 1.73
CA THR A 123 -7.87 11.14 1.82
C THR A 123 -9.06 11.27 2.77
N GLU A 124 -9.97 10.30 2.76
CA GLU A 124 -11.16 10.27 3.62
C GLU A 124 -10.77 10.10 5.10
N VAL A 125 -9.80 9.23 5.38
CA VAL A 125 -9.28 9.01 6.74
C VAL A 125 -8.54 10.25 7.23
N ALA A 126 -7.66 10.83 6.41
CA ALA A 126 -6.92 12.04 6.75
C ALA A 126 -7.85 13.19 7.13
N ARG A 127 -8.92 13.41 6.35
CA ARG A 127 -9.92 14.46 6.60
C ARG A 127 -10.64 14.27 7.94
N VAL A 128 -10.97 13.02 8.29
CA VAL A 128 -11.63 12.69 9.56
C VAL A 128 -10.67 12.86 10.72
N VAL A 129 -9.47 12.30 10.62
CA VAL A 129 -8.46 12.32 11.69
C VAL A 129 -7.97 13.73 11.99
N ASP A 130 -7.93 14.64 11.01
CA ASP A 130 -7.44 16.01 11.17
C ASP A 130 -8.17 16.76 12.30
N THR A 131 -9.46 16.57 12.43
CA THR A 131 -10.33 17.24 13.43
C THR A 131 -10.43 16.50 14.77
N MET A 132 -9.94 15.24 14.87
CA MET A 132 -10.11 14.39 16.04
C MET A 132 -9.10 14.70 17.14
N LYS A 133 -9.52 14.49 18.40
CA LYS A 133 -8.63 14.47 19.57
C LYS A 133 -8.06 13.08 19.81
N VAL A 134 -6.90 13.01 20.47
CA VAL A 134 -6.30 11.73 20.87
C VAL A 134 -7.25 10.96 21.79
N GLY A 135 -7.45 9.68 21.48
CA GLY A 135 -8.41 8.79 22.17
C GLY A 135 -9.82 8.83 21.61
N GLU A 136 -10.15 9.79 20.74
CA GLU A 136 -11.48 9.95 20.17
C GLU A 136 -11.77 8.86 19.11
N ILE A 137 -13.05 8.46 19.01
CA ILE A 137 -13.57 7.59 17.96
C ILE A 137 -14.41 8.45 17.02
N SER A 138 -14.15 8.34 15.72
CA SER A 138 -14.87 9.10 14.69
C SER A 138 -16.34 8.69 14.60
N LYS A 139 -17.12 9.53 13.95
CA LYS A 139 -18.39 9.09 13.37
C LYS A 139 -18.12 8.12 12.22
N PRO A 140 -19.06 7.22 11.90
CA PRO A 140 -18.98 6.40 10.70
C PRO A 140 -18.84 7.24 9.43
N PHE A 141 -17.97 6.79 8.53
CA PHE A 141 -17.78 7.43 7.23
C PHE A 141 -17.50 6.39 6.16
N THR A 142 -17.66 6.78 4.90
CA THR A 142 -17.34 5.95 3.76
C THR A 142 -15.93 6.23 3.26
N LEU A 143 -15.25 5.18 2.83
CA LEU A 143 -13.94 5.27 2.18
C LEU A 143 -13.89 4.37 0.95
N THR A 144 -13.08 4.73 -0.02
CA THR A 144 -12.83 3.93 -1.21
C THR A 144 -11.49 3.22 -1.06
N LYS A 145 -11.51 1.88 -1.00
CA LYS A 145 -10.29 1.07 -0.96
C LYS A 145 -9.54 1.11 -2.30
N SER A 146 -8.27 0.73 -2.29
CA SER A 146 -7.41 0.67 -3.49
C SER A 146 -7.97 -0.21 -4.61
N ASN A 147 -8.76 -1.23 -4.27
CA ASN A 147 -9.48 -2.08 -5.23
C ASN A 147 -10.75 -1.42 -5.82
N GLY A 148 -11.06 -0.18 -5.41
CA GLY A 148 -12.22 0.59 -5.85
C GLY A 148 -13.55 0.17 -5.22
N LYS A 149 -13.53 -0.64 -4.14
CA LYS A 149 -14.72 -0.97 -3.33
C LYS A 149 -14.97 0.13 -2.31
N THR A 150 -16.23 0.53 -2.18
CA THR A 150 -16.69 1.40 -1.09
C THR A 150 -16.80 0.56 0.19
N SER A 151 -16.27 1.06 1.27
CA SER A 151 -16.36 0.48 2.61
C SER A 151 -16.78 1.55 3.60
N CYS A 152 -17.47 1.16 4.66
CA CYS A 152 -17.78 2.02 5.79
C CYS A 152 -16.78 1.75 6.92
N ALA A 153 -16.35 2.78 7.62
CA ALA A 153 -15.36 2.64 8.69
C ALA A 153 -15.60 3.65 9.81
N ILE A 154 -15.08 3.29 10.98
CA ILE A 154 -14.81 4.18 12.11
C ILE A 154 -13.33 4.12 12.42
N VAL A 155 -12.74 5.19 12.86
CA VAL A 155 -11.34 5.25 13.25
C VAL A 155 -11.19 5.79 14.66
N LYS A 156 -10.16 5.32 15.38
CA LYS A 156 -9.75 5.83 16.70
C LYS A 156 -8.37 6.43 16.58
N LEU A 157 -8.22 7.69 16.97
CA LEU A 157 -6.92 8.34 16.99
C LEU A 157 -6.16 7.93 18.27
N LYS A 158 -5.13 7.10 18.11
CA LYS A 158 -4.34 6.58 19.22
C LYS A 158 -3.35 7.58 19.76
N SER A 159 -2.66 8.29 18.88
CA SER A 159 -1.69 9.33 19.24
C SER A 159 -1.54 10.35 18.12
N ARG A 160 -1.13 11.54 18.46
CA ARG A 160 -0.77 12.60 17.52
C ARG A 160 0.56 13.19 17.94
N VAL A 161 1.44 13.37 16.98
CA VAL A 161 2.71 14.07 17.17
C VAL A 161 2.63 15.34 16.33
N GLU A 162 2.65 16.47 16.99
CA GLU A 162 2.68 17.77 16.29
C GLU A 162 4.04 17.98 15.65
N GLY A 163 4.07 18.78 14.58
CA GLY A 163 5.32 19.13 13.93
C GLY A 163 6.26 19.86 14.89
N HIS A 164 7.43 19.31 15.11
CA HIS A 164 8.45 19.87 16.02
C HIS A 164 9.83 19.82 15.36
N ARG A 165 10.76 20.59 15.89
CA ARG A 165 12.16 20.49 15.50
C ARG A 165 12.73 19.18 16.05
N ALA A 166 13.31 18.36 15.17
CA ALA A 166 13.86 17.06 15.55
C ALA A 166 14.84 17.16 16.72
N THR A 167 14.63 16.30 17.72
CA THR A 167 15.49 16.18 18.92
C THR A 167 16.11 14.79 18.96
N ILE A 168 17.29 14.70 19.59
CA ILE A 168 17.99 13.41 19.75
C ILE A 168 17.15 12.46 20.61
N THR A 169 16.40 12.98 21.58
CA THR A 169 15.64 12.18 22.53
C THR A 169 14.41 11.52 21.89
N GLU A 170 13.71 12.24 21.01
CA GLU A 170 12.43 11.79 20.44
C GLU A 170 12.60 11.21 19.06
N ASP A 171 13.55 11.74 18.26
CA ASP A 171 13.71 11.43 16.85
C ASP A 171 15.01 10.67 16.52
N PHE A 172 15.67 10.10 17.53
CA PHE A 172 16.96 9.44 17.35
C PHE A 172 17.00 8.48 16.17
N GLN A 173 15.99 7.63 16.01
CA GLN A 173 15.96 6.64 14.92
C GLN A 173 15.87 7.32 13.55
N VAL A 174 15.01 8.33 13.40
CA VAL A 174 14.86 9.09 12.16
C VAL A 174 16.16 9.81 11.82
N MET A 175 16.77 10.49 12.81
CA MET A 175 18.05 11.17 12.63
C MET A 175 19.17 10.20 12.27
N LYS A 176 19.24 9.05 12.95
CA LYS A 176 20.19 7.97 12.65
C LYS A 176 20.06 7.50 11.21
N HIS A 177 18.82 7.25 10.72
CA HIS A 177 18.59 6.84 9.33
C HIS A 177 19.08 7.87 8.33
N VAL A 178 18.77 9.15 8.54
CA VAL A 178 19.23 10.25 7.68
C VAL A 178 20.76 10.32 7.64
N VAL A 179 21.40 10.21 8.79
CA VAL A 179 22.88 10.24 8.88
C VAL A 179 23.49 9.01 8.21
N MET A 180 22.94 7.82 8.48
CA MET A 180 23.41 6.57 7.88
C MET A 180 23.25 6.56 6.35
N ALA A 181 22.12 7.08 5.83
CA ALA A 181 21.90 7.21 4.39
C ALA A 181 22.97 8.12 3.75
N LYS A 182 23.24 9.28 4.36
CA LYS A 182 24.30 10.19 3.88
C LYS A 182 25.70 9.55 3.95
N MET A 183 25.98 8.83 5.02
CA MET A 183 27.28 8.13 5.17
C MET A 183 27.44 7.03 4.11
N ARG A 184 26.39 6.24 3.85
CA ARG A 184 26.39 5.21 2.80
C ARG A 184 26.60 5.83 1.42
N GLN A 185 25.88 6.92 1.13
CA GLN A 185 26.01 7.63 -0.15
C GLN A 185 27.45 8.17 -0.33
N LYS A 186 28.01 8.77 0.72
CA LYS A 186 29.40 9.25 0.70
C LYS A 186 30.39 8.10 0.50
N ALA A 187 30.25 7.02 1.26
CA ALA A 187 31.13 5.85 1.14
C ALA A 187 31.07 5.23 -0.26
N LEU A 188 29.85 5.13 -0.85
CA LEU A 188 29.68 4.67 -2.22
C LEU A 188 30.34 5.61 -3.22
N HIS A 189 30.14 6.92 -3.05
CA HIS A 189 30.76 7.94 -3.89
C HIS A 189 32.31 7.83 -3.84
N ASP A 190 32.87 7.81 -2.64
CA ASP A 190 34.32 7.73 -2.43
C ASP A 190 34.90 6.44 -3.02
N TRP A 191 34.19 5.31 -2.85
CA TRP A 191 34.57 4.03 -3.45
C TRP A 191 34.54 4.06 -4.98
N VAL A 192 33.49 4.64 -5.59
CA VAL A 192 33.40 4.76 -7.05
C VAL A 192 34.53 5.63 -7.58
N VAL A 193 34.80 6.77 -6.95
CA VAL A 193 35.89 7.68 -7.33
C VAL A 193 37.25 6.98 -7.25
N ASP A 194 37.47 6.20 -6.19
CA ASP A 194 38.71 5.40 -6.06
C ASP A 194 38.81 4.33 -7.16
N LYS A 195 37.73 3.61 -7.44
CA LYS A 195 37.70 2.59 -8.50
C LYS A 195 37.93 3.19 -9.88
N ILE A 196 37.36 4.34 -10.20
CA ILE A 196 37.64 5.04 -11.47
C ILE A 196 39.15 5.33 -11.63
N LYS A 197 39.85 5.72 -10.55
CA LYS A 197 41.28 6.01 -10.59
C LYS A 197 42.16 4.76 -10.83
N HIS A 198 41.75 3.61 -10.32
CA HIS A 198 42.53 2.38 -10.31
C HIS A 198 42.03 1.32 -11.30
N THR A 199 40.95 1.57 -12.02
CA THR A 199 40.40 0.63 -13.00
C THR A 199 40.63 1.14 -14.41
N TYR A 200 41.11 0.25 -15.29
CA TYR A 200 41.18 0.57 -16.71
C TYR A 200 39.78 0.51 -17.33
N VAL A 201 39.35 1.63 -17.88
CA VAL A 201 38.06 1.74 -18.57
C VAL A 201 38.30 2.20 -19.99
N ARG A 202 37.89 1.40 -20.97
CA ARG A 202 37.89 1.80 -22.39
C ARG A 202 36.46 2.31 -22.76
N MET A 203 36.37 3.57 -23.05
CA MET A 203 35.13 4.19 -23.47
C MET A 203 35.11 4.36 -24.99
N ASN A 204 33.97 4.09 -25.61
CA ASN A 204 33.75 4.36 -27.03
C ASN A 204 33.69 5.88 -27.27
N ASP A 205 34.32 6.35 -28.35
CA ASP A 205 34.44 7.79 -28.68
C ASP A 205 33.11 8.50 -28.73
N ARG A 206 32.03 7.79 -29.11
CA ARG A 206 30.66 8.35 -29.15
C ARG A 206 30.15 8.85 -27.79
N TYR A 207 30.74 8.37 -26.69
CA TYR A 207 30.28 8.66 -25.33
C TYR A 207 31.29 9.49 -24.52
N LYS A 208 32.42 9.87 -25.09
CA LYS A 208 33.46 10.62 -24.37
C LYS A 208 33.00 12.00 -23.92
N ASP A 209 32.15 12.64 -24.71
CA ASP A 209 31.64 14.00 -24.44
C ASP A 209 30.35 14.02 -23.61
N CYS A 210 29.90 12.86 -23.12
CA CYS A 210 28.70 12.80 -22.27
C CYS A 210 28.98 13.34 -20.87
N LYS A 211 27.93 13.90 -20.24
CA LYS A 211 27.99 14.29 -18.82
C LYS A 211 27.76 13.06 -17.95
N TYR A 212 28.76 12.70 -17.19
CA TYR A 212 28.69 11.59 -16.22
C TYR A 212 28.54 12.11 -14.80
N GLU A 213 27.84 11.36 -13.97
CA GLU A 213 27.71 11.66 -12.54
C GLU A 213 29.06 11.70 -11.83
N TYR A 214 29.96 10.80 -12.22
CA TYR A 214 31.34 10.77 -11.71
C TYR A 214 32.30 11.18 -12.81
N GLN A 215 33.23 12.05 -12.47
CA GLN A 215 34.26 12.50 -13.40
C GLN A 215 35.47 11.53 -13.44
N GLY A 216 36.21 11.52 -14.53
CA GLY A 216 37.46 10.76 -14.65
C GLY A 216 37.35 9.42 -15.36
N TRP A 217 36.20 9.11 -15.97
CA TRP A 217 36.03 7.93 -16.83
C TRP A 217 36.85 8.01 -18.13
N VAL A 218 37.05 9.21 -18.68
CA VAL A 218 37.80 9.46 -19.90
C VAL A 218 39.25 9.83 -19.51
N ARG A 219 40.18 9.02 -19.93
CA ARG A 219 41.63 9.25 -19.80
C ARG A 219 42.28 9.38 -21.17
#